data_7699273bea5d2b1ecc3cd01fd9921d5c
#
_entry.id   7699273bea5d2b1ecc3cd01fd9921d5c
#
_cell.length_a   1.000
_cell.length_b   1.000
_cell.length_c   1.000
_cell.angle_alpha   90.00
_cell.angle_beta   90.00
_cell.angle_gamma   90.00
#
_symmetry.space_group_name_H-M   'P 1'
#
loop_
_entity.id
_entity.type
_entity.pdbx_description
1 polymer ?
#
loop_
_entity_poly.entity_id
_entity_poly.type
_entity_poly.pdbx_seq_one_letter_code
_entity_poly.pdbx_strand_id
1 'polypeptide(L)'
;NIRYINFTNDDSYDTINSVIRQVHNNIMHKGKEFLMSNVRRVYVEKKPAYAVQAKELKHEISSYLGIKSATNVRVLIRYDVENISDEVFEKACRTVFAEPPVDDLYLEKFEAAEGAKIFSVEYLPGQFDQRADSAVQCVQFLDGDSQPIIRSATTYVIEGNVTDEEFDAIKHHCINPVDSRETGLEKPETLVTVFPEPEDVKIFDGFKDMPEADLKALYDSLNLAMTFKDFQHIQNYFKNEEKRDPSMTEIRVLDTYWSDHCRHTTFSTELTDVKFDEGDYKEPIVKTYEKYLADREVLYKGRDDKFVCLMDLALM
;
A
#
# COMPACT_ATOMS: atom_id res chain seq x y z
N ASN A 1 22.92 25.70 16.71
CA ASN A 1 22.11 26.76 17.28
C ASN A 1 20.72 26.73 16.64
N ILE A 2 19.83 25.92 17.19
CA ILE A 2 18.41 25.91 16.82
C ILE A 2 17.77 27.06 17.57
N ARG A 3 17.32 28.07 16.87
CA ARG A 3 16.48 29.15 17.44
C ARG A 3 15.04 28.67 17.42
N TYR A 4 14.45 28.53 18.59
CA TYR A 4 13.00 28.39 18.74
C TYR A 4 12.34 29.71 18.33
N ILE A 5 11.48 29.67 17.32
CA ILE A 5 10.61 30.79 16.94
C ILE A 5 9.29 30.55 17.68
N ASN A 6 9.01 31.39 18.68
CA ASN A 6 7.70 31.45 19.33
C ASN A 6 6.73 32.18 18.39
N PHE A 7 5.73 31.47 17.89
CA PHE A 7 4.62 32.06 17.12
C PHE A 7 3.49 32.43 18.09
N THR A 8 3.25 33.71 18.21
CA THR A 8 2.05 34.29 18.80
C THR A 8 1.50 35.27 17.79
N ASN A 9 0.41 34.92 17.14
CA ASN A 9 -0.68 35.68 16.54
C ASN A 9 -1.13 35.18 15.16
N ASP A 10 -2.41 35.31 14.91
CA ASP A 10 -3.21 34.87 13.75
C ASP A 10 -2.72 35.34 12.35
N ASP A 11 -1.94 36.41 12.30
CA ASP A 11 -1.38 36.96 11.04
C ASP A 11 -0.26 36.09 10.42
N SER A 12 0.23 35.07 11.14
CA SER A 12 1.34 34.23 10.67
C SER A 12 0.90 33.13 9.70
N TYR A 13 -0.34 32.65 9.80
CA TYR A 13 -0.86 31.60 8.95
C TYR A 13 -1.07 32.07 7.50
N ASP A 14 -1.57 33.27 7.31
CA ASP A 14 -1.75 33.84 5.97
C ASP A 14 -0.42 34.17 5.30
N THR A 15 0.58 34.59 6.07
CA THR A 15 1.94 34.83 5.55
C THR A 15 2.63 33.52 5.17
N ILE A 16 2.51 32.47 5.98
CA ILE A 16 3.08 31.14 5.68
C ILE A 16 2.40 30.55 4.45
N ASN A 17 1.06 30.59 4.38
CA ASN A 17 0.31 30.13 3.23
C ASN A 17 0.63 30.92 1.96
N SER A 18 0.84 32.23 2.05
CA SER A 18 1.27 33.04 0.91
C SER A 18 2.68 32.67 0.43
N VAL A 19 3.61 32.42 1.35
CA VAL A 19 4.97 31.97 1.03
C VAL A 19 4.96 30.55 0.45
N ILE A 20 4.16 29.64 1.01
CA ILE A 20 3.99 28.29 0.46
C ILE A 20 3.38 28.35 -0.95
N ARG A 21 2.34 29.17 -1.17
CA ARG A 21 1.76 29.40 -2.50
C ARG A 21 2.77 30.01 -3.47
N GLN A 22 3.60 30.94 -3.01
CA GLN A 22 4.62 31.59 -3.84
C GLN A 22 5.77 30.62 -4.18
N VAL A 23 6.19 29.79 -3.24
CA VAL A 23 7.17 28.71 -3.47
C VAL A 23 6.58 27.66 -4.39
N HIS A 24 5.34 27.24 -4.18
CA HIS A 24 4.63 26.30 -5.04
C HIS A 24 4.48 26.85 -6.47
N ASN A 25 4.04 28.09 -6.63
CA ASN A 25 3.91 28.73 -7.94
C ASN A 25 5.28 28.94 -8.62
N ASN A 26 6.36 29.23 -7.88
CA ASN A 26 7.70 29.34 -8.42
C ASN A 26 8.27 27.96 -8.85
N ILE A 27 7.94 26.88 -8.12
CA ILE A 27 8.29 25.51 -8.49
C ILE A 27 7.49 25.11 -9.74
N MET A 28 6.20 25.44 -9.80
CA MET A 28 5.34 25.15 -10.95
C MET A 28 5.69 26.00 -12.18
N HIS A 29 6.12 27.27 -12.01
CA HIS A 29 6.58 28.10 -13.12
C HIS A 29 7.96 27.67 -13.64
N LYS A 30 8.91 27.32 -12.78
CA LYS A 30 10.20 26.73 -13.21
C LYS A 30 10.02 25.35 -13.85
N GLY A 31 9.04 24.56 -13.39
CA GLY A 31 8.69 23.27 -14.01
C GLY A 31 8.10 23.42 -15.44
N LYS A 32 7.46 24.54 -15.76
CA LYS A 32 6.91 24.76 -17.12
C LYS A 32 7.94 25.13 -18.17
N GLU A 33 9.08 25.68 -17.81
CA GLU A 33 10.16 26.00 -18.76
C GLU A 33 11.12 24.83 -19.05
N PHE A 34 11.02 23.71 -18.28
CA PHE A 34 11.93 22.55 -18.43
C PHE A 34 11.29 21.33 -19.10
N LEU A 35 10.03 21.41 -19.55
CA LEU A 35 9.29 20.26 -20.12
C LEU A 35 9.40 20.20 -21.65
N MET A 36 10.57 19.87 -22.16
CA MET A 36 10.67 19.03 -23.36
C MET A 36 11.13 17.62 -22.94
N SER A 37 10.29 16.93 -22.22
CA SER A 37 10.65 15.59 -21.78
C SER A 37 9.96 14.55 -22.67
N ASN A 38 10.77 13.84 -23.41
CA ASN A 38 10.34 12.60 -24.03
C ASN A 38 10.45 11.48 -22.98
N VAL A 39 9.34 10.92 -22.56
CA VAL A 39 9.36 9.68 -21.77
C VAL A 39 10.05 8.61 -22.60
N ARG A 40 11.07 7.98 -22.05
CA ARG A 40 11.78 6.85 -22.63
C ARG A 40 11.37 5.58 -21.93
N ARG A 41 11.16 4.53 -22.68
CA ARG A 41 10.74 3.23 -22.14
C ARG A 41 11.82 2.19 -22.29
N VAL A 42 12.04 1.43 -21.24
CA VAL A 42 12.96 0.30 -21.21
C VAL A 42 12.21 -0.93 -20.71
N TYR A 43 12.39 -2.05 -21.40
CA TYR A 43 11.97 -3.36 -20.92
C TYR A 43 13.21 -4.19 -20.60
N VAL A 44 13.19 -4.88 -19.48
CA VAL A 44 14.29 -5.72 -19.03
C VAL A 44 13.75 -7.11 -18.73
N GLU A 45 14.33 -8.10 -19.35
CA GLU A 45 13.94 -9.49 -19.22
C GLU A 45 15.13 -10.33 -18.73
N LYS A 46 14.90 -11.19 -17.77
CA LYS A 46 15.93 -12.16 -17.37
C LYS A 46 16.17 -13.17 -18.49
N LYS A 47 17.44 -13.39 -18.83
CA LYS A 47 17.82 -14.44 -19.78
C LYS A 47 17.28 -15.81 -19.34
N PRO A 48 16.98 -16.74 -20.24
CA PRO A 48 16.26 -17.98 -19.93
C PRO A 48 16.83 -18.80 -18.76
N ALA A 49 18.15 -18.76 -18.55
CA ALA A 49 18.80 -19.45 -17.42
C ALA A 49 18.37 -18.86 -16.05
N TYR A 50 18.13 -17.56 -16.00
CA TYR A 50 17.84 -16.76 -14.80
C TYR A 50 16.39 -16.36 -14.65
N ALA A 51 15.50 -16.70 -15.61
CA ALA A 51 14.10 -16.33 -15.66
C ALA A 51 13.26 -17.17 -14.68
N VAL A 52 13.54 -17.10 -13.38
CA VAL A 52 12.87 -17.88 -12.32
C VAL A 52 11.41 -17.49 -12.24
N GLN A 53 11.10 -16.19 -12.15
CA GLN A 53 9.71 -15.69 -12.03
C GLN A 53 8.83 -16.13 -13.22
N ALA A 54 9.36 -16.09 -14.43
CA ALA A 54 8.61 -16.55 -15.62
C ALA A 54 8.32 -18.05 -15.59
N LYS A 55 9.29 -18.86 -15.10
CA LYS A 55 9.14 -20.32 -14.95
C LYS A 55 8.13 -20.67 -13.85
N GLU A 56 8.20 -19.99 -12.73
CA GLU A 56 7.27 -20.16 -11.60
C GLU A 56 5.85 -19.80 -12.04
N LEU A 57 5.65 -18.63 -12.64
CA LEU A 57 4.33 -18.21 -13.14
C LEU A 57 3.79 -19.20 -14.18
N LYS A 58 4.62 -19.69 -15.11
CA LYS A 58 4.20 -20.74 -16.06
C LYS A 58 3.74 -22.00 -15.32
N HIS A 59 4.44 -22.39 -14.28
CA HIS A 59 4.08 -23.55 -13.46
C HIS A 59 2.76 -23.30 -12.74
N GLU A 60 2.54 -22.14 -12.14
CA GLU A 60 1.30 -21.78 -11.46
C GLU A 60 0.11 -21.75 -12.44
N ILE A 61 0.26 -21.14 -13.61
CA ILE A 61 -0.75 -21.13 -14.67
C ILE A 61 -1.16 -22.57 -15.03
N SER A 62 -0.19 -23.47 -15.17
CA SER A 62 -0.46 -24.83 -15.61
C SER A 62 -0.96 -25.76 -14.51
N SER A 63 -0.49 -25.60 -13.25
CA SER A 63 -0.77 -26.51 -12.13
C SER A 63 -1.89 -25.99 -11.24
N TYR A 64 -1.92 -24.72 -10.93
CA TYR A 64 -2.90 -24.11 -10.04
C TYR A 64 -4.15 -23.65 -10.79
N LEU A 65 -3.99 -22.88 -11.88
CA LEU A 65 -5.12 -22.45 -12.71
C LEU A 65 -5.61 -23.54 -13.68
N GLY A 66 -4.84 -24.61 -13.87
CA GLY A 66 -5.19 -25.71 -14.77
C GLY A 66 -5.10 -25.36 -16.27
N ILE A 67 -4.58 -24.18 -16.64
CA ILE A 67 -4.50 -23.68 -18.00
C ILE A 67 -3.30 -24.31 -18.71
N LYS A 68 -3.56 -25.21 -19.68
CA LYS A 68 -2.52 -25.92 -20.44
C LYS A 68 -2.23 -25.28 -21.81
N SER A 69 -3.06 -24.36 -22.24
CA SER A 69 -2.98 -23.63 -23.52
C SER A 69 -1.81 -22.65 -23.55
N ALA A 70 -1.33 -22.17 -22.38
CA ALA A 70 -0.16 -21.31 -22.23
C ALA A 70 1.13 -22.14 -22.40
N THR A 71 1.78 -22.01 -23.56
CA THR A 71 2.99 -22.79 -23.91
C THR A 71 4.26 -22.15 -23.37
N ASN A 72 4.31 -20.82 -23.31
CA ASN A 72 5.43 -20.07 -22.75
C ASN A 72 4.94 -18.83 -22.02
N VAL A 73 5.73 -18.39 -21.03
CA VAL A 73 5.49 -17.16 -20.24
C VAL A 73 6.80 -16.40 -20.18
N ARG A 74 6.71 -15.10 -20.45
CA ARG A 74 7.82 -14.17 -20.26
C ARG A 74 7.40 -13.09 -19.27
N VAL A 75 8.34 -12.63 -18.45
CA VAL A 75 8.14 -11.55 -17.49
C VAL A 75 9.21 -10.51 -17.71
N LEU A 76 8.78 -9.30 -18.05
CA LEU A 76 9.65 -8.17 -18.31
C LEU A 76 9.37 -7.07 -17.28
N ILE A 77 10.40 -6.48 -16.75
CA ILE A 77 10.28 -5.25 -15.96
C ILE A 77 10.30 -4.06 -16.92
N ARG A 78 9.26 -3.24 -16.87
CA ARG A 78 9.15 -2.00 -17.62
C ARG A 78 9.58 -0.83 -16.76
N TYR A 79 10.44 0.02 -17.28
CA TYR A 79 10.72 1.32 -16.72
C TYR A 79 10.29 2.40 -17.73
N ASP A 80 9.50 3.35 -17.27
CA ASP A 80 9.22 4.60 -17.95
C ASP A 80 10.05 5.68 -17.25
N VAL A 81 10.85 6.41 -18.02
CA VAL A 81 11.90 7.31 -17.51
C VAL A 81 11.76 8.68 -18.16
N GLU A 82 11.71 9.72 -17.35
CA GLU A 82 11.59 11.11 -17.77
C GLU A 82 12.59 11.99 -17.03
N ASN A 83 12.94 13.12 -17.61
CA ASN A 83 13.77 14.16 -17.00
C ASN A 83 15.21 13.72 -16.68
N ILE A 84 15.86 13.02 -17.62
CA ILE A 84 17.31 12.75 -17.59
C ILE A 84 17.91 12.98 -18.97
N SER A 85 19.21 13.27 -19.03
CA SER A 85 19.94 13.43 -20.31
C SER A 85 20.09 12.10 -21.07
N ASP A 86 20.38 12.18 -22.37
CA ASP A 86 20.62 10.97 -23.17
C ASP A 86 21.85 10.20 -22.68
N GLU A 87 22.91 10.89 -22.30
CA GLU A 87 24.13 10.29 -21.76
C GLU A 87 23.86 9.51 -20.46
N VAL A 88 23.12 10.13 -19.53
CA VAL A 88 22.74 9.48 -18.27
C VAL A 88 21.83 8.29 -18.53
N PHE A 89 20.88 8.40 -19.45
CA PHE A 89 19.99 7.33 -19.82
C PHE A 89 20.74 6.12 -20.38
N GLU A 90 21.65 6.34 -21.36
CA GLU A 90 22.45 5.25 -21.93
C GLU A 90 23.30 4.53 -20.88
N LYS A 91 23.89 5.28 -19.95
CA LYS A 91 24.64 4.73 -18.84
C LYS A 91 23.73 3.93 -17.88
N ALA A 92 22.57 4.49 -17.54
CA ALA A 92 21.59 3.85 -16.65
C ALA A 92 21.04 2.53 -17.27
N CYS A 93 20.88 2.45 -18.56
CA CYS A 93 20.46 1.21 -19.24
C CYS A 93 21.37 0.01 -18.95
N ARG A 94 22.64 0.26 -18.68
CA ARG A 94 23.67 -0.81 -18.47
C ARG A 94 24.06 -0.98 -17.03
N THR A 95 23.68 -0.07 -16.12
CA THR A 95 24.18 -0.06 -14.75
C THR A 95 23.07 0.06 -13.69
N VAL A 96 21.87 0.53 -14.08
CA VAL A 96 20.73 0.74 -13.20
C VAL A 96 19.56 -0.16 -13.58
N PHE A 97 19.12 -0.11 -14.84
CA PHE A 97 17.92 -0.81 -15.27
C PHE A 97 18.17 -2.29 -15.55
N ALA A 98 19.35 -2.64 -16.04
CA ALA A 98 19.70 -4.02 -16.40
C ALA A 98 21.12 -4.39 -15.97
N GLU A 99 21.31 -5.68 -15.72
CA GLU A 99 22.60 -6.34 -15.52
C GLU A 99 22.95 -7.16 -16.78
N PRO A 100 23.77 -6.66 -17.70
CA PRO A 100 24.00 -7.29 -19.02
C PRO A 100 24.39 -8.78 -19.01
N PRO A 101 25.07 -9.32 -17.97
CA PRO A 101 25.36 -10.75 -17.92
C PRO A 101 24.11 -11.65 -17.79
N VAL A 102 23.05 -11.15 -17.12
CA VAL A 102 21.86 -11.93 -16.75
C VAL A 102 20.57 -11.41 -17.35
N ASP A 103 20.60 -10.19 -17.94
CA ASP A 103 19.45 -9.52 -18.52
C ASP A 103 19.60 -9.27 -20.01
N ASP A 104 18.46 -9.27 -20.69
CA ASP A 104 18.26 -8.70 -22.01
C ASP A 104 17.46 -7.39 -21.87
N LEU A 105 17.91 -6.34 -22.56
CA LEU A 105 17.31 -5.02 -22.50
C LEU A 105 16.76 -4.63 -23.85
N TYR A 106 15.53 -4.12 -23.86
CA TYR A 106 14.85 -3.65 -25.07
C TYR A 106 14.44 -2.19 -24.87
N LEU A 107 14.78 -1.36 -25.86
CA LEU A 107 14.39 0.06 -25.88
C LEU A 107 13.07 0.23 -26.62
N GLU A 108 12.14 0.93 -26.00
CA GLU A 108 10.83 1.31 -26.50
C GLU A 108 9.89 0.13 -26.82
N LYS A 109 10.38 -0.97 -27.40
CA LYS A 109 9.59 -2.13 -27.82
C LYS A 109 10.40 -3.42 -27.65
N PHE A 110 9.69 -4.50 -27.46
CA PHE A 110 10.23 -5.85 -27.52
C PHE A 110 9.41 -6.68 -28.50
N GLU A 111 9.97 -7.75 -29.00
CA GLU A 111 9.26 -8.68 -29.88
C GLU A 111 8.53 -9.75 -29.05
N ALA A 112 7.32 -10.06 -29.46
CA ALA A 112 6.52 -11.15 -28.91
C ALA A 112 6.10 -12.09 -30.06
N ALA A 113 5.83 -13.36 -29.75
CA ALA A 113 5.31 -14.29 -30.71
C ALA A 113 3.95 -13.84 -31.27
N GLU A 114 3.67 -14.20 -32.49
CA GLU A 114 2.36 -13.91 -33.13
C GLU A 114 1.23 -14.54 -32.32
N GLY A 115 0.21 -13.73 -31.99
CA GLY A 115 -0.92 -14.15 -31.16
C GLY A 115 -0.63 -14.19 -29.64
N ALA A 116 0.56 -13.78 -29.18
CA ALA A 116 0.82 -13.66 -27.75
C ALA A 116 -0.08 -12.60 -27.12
N LYS A 117 -0.60 -12.91 -25.94
CA LYS A 117 -1.39 -11.97 -25.13
C LYS A 117 -0.48 -11.28 -24.13
N ILE A 118 -0.61 -9.95 -24.03
CA ILE A 118 0.29 -9.10 -23.25
C ILE A 118 -0.55 -8.21 -22.34
N PHE A 119 -0.13 -8.10 -21.06
CA PHE A 119 -0.64 -7.11 -20.13
C PHE A 119 0.48 -6.61 -19.21
N SER A 120 0.30 -5.44 -18.65
CA SER A 120 1.23 -4.87 -17.68
C SER A 120 0.53 -4.52 -16.38
N VAL A 121 1.24 -4.66 -15.27
CA VAL A 121 0.76 -4.39 -13.92
C VAL A 121 1.64 -3.33 -13.29
N GLU A 122 1.03 -2.27 -12.78
CA GLU A 122 1.68 -1.19 -12.05
C GLU A 122 1.08 -1.05 -10.64
N TYR A 123 1.79 -0.41 -9.72
CA TYR A 123 1.23 -0.07 -8.42
C TYR A 123 0.12 0.98 -8.54
N LEU A 124 -0.86 0.89 -7.63
CA LEU A 124 -1.90 1.91 -7.51
C LEU A 124 -1.28 3.27 -7.13
N PRO A 125 -1.90 4.39 -7.54
CA PRO A 125 -1.51 5.71 -7.06
C PRO A 125 -1.50 5.77 -5.53
N GLY A 126 -0.40 6.25 -4.95
CA GLY A 126 -0.20 6.29 -3.50
C GLY A 126 0.51 5.08 -2.91
N GLN A 127 0.66 3.98 -3.66
CA GLN A 127 1.51 2.87 -3.27
C GLN A 127 2.98 3.19 -3.56
N PHE A 128 3.87 2.69 -2.70
CA PHE A 128 5.30 2.90 -2.84
C PHE A 128 5.91 1.94 -3.86
N ASP A 129 6.38 2.48 -4.97
CA ASP A 129 7.12 1.74 -5.99
C ASP A 129 8.60 1.68 -5.62
N GLN A 130 8.98 0.67 -4.83
CA GLN A 130 10.35 0.47 -4.36
C GLN A 130 11.35 0.32 -5.51
N ARG A 131 10.96 -0.29 -6.62
CA ARG A 131 11.82 -0.50 -7.79
C ARG A 131 12.12 0.81 -8.49
N ALA A 132 11.09 1.63 -8.72
CA ALA A 132 11.25 2.94 -9.31
C ALA A 132 12.05 3.88 -8.39
N ASP A 133 11.80 3.89 -7.08
CA ASP A 133 12.54 4.68 -6.11
C ASP A 133 14.03 4.30 -6.09
N SER A 134 14.35 3.01 -6.05
CA SER A 134 15.73 2.55 -6.13
C SER A 134 16.42 2.96 -7.44
N ALA A 135 15.68 2.89 -8.56
CA ALA A 135 16.20 3.32 -9.86
C ALA A 135 16.47 4.83 -9.88
N VAL A 136 15.57 5.66 -9.31
CA VAL A 136 15.78 7.12 -9.15
C VAL A 136 17.07 7.38 -8.38
N GLN A 137 17.25 6.76 -7.21
CA GLN A 137 18.45 6.95 -6.39
C GLN A 137 19.71 6.52 -7.13
N CYS A 138 19.70 5.38 -7.84
CA CYS A 138 20.84 4.92 -8.62
C CYS A 138 21.18 5.87 -9.79
N VAL A 139 20.17 6.45 -10.45
CA VAL A 139 20.41 7.47 -11.50
C VAL A 139 21.02 8.73 -10.90
N GLN A 140 20.59 9.16 -9.72
CA GLN A 140 21.17 10.30 -9.00
C GLN A 140 22.63 10.05 -8.58
N PHE A 141 23.04 8.80 -8.35
CA PHE A 141 24.47 8.48 -8.17
C PHE A 141 25.27 8.60 -9.46
N LEU A 142 24.65 8.47 -10.63
CA LEU A 142 25.34 8.67 -11.92
C LEU A 142 25.47 10.16 -12.26
N ASP A 143 24.50 10.96 -11.85
CA ASP A 143 24.40 12.40 -12.08
C ASP A 143 23.64 13.07 -10.94
N GLY A 144 24.40 13.69 -10.02
CA GLY A 144 23.86 14.29 -8.79
C GLY A 144 22.94 15.49 -9.00
N ASP A 145 23.00 16.13 -10.17
CA ASP A 145 22.13 17.26 -10.51
C ASP A 145 20.82 16.81 -11.17
N SER A 146 20.74 15.53 -11.54
CA SER A 146 19.55 14.94 -12.19
C SER A 146 18.37 14.82 -11.23
N GLN A 147 17.19 15.10 -11.75
CA GLN A 147 15.91 14.91 -11.06
C GLN A 147 15.02 13.93 -11.85
N PRO A 148 15.42 12.65 -11.93
CA PRO A 148 14.71 11.67 -12.74
C PRO A 148 13.31 11.41 -12.19
N ILE A 149 12.34 11.23 -13.09
CA ILE A 149 11.03 10.69 -12.78
C ILE A 149 10.98 9.29 -13.39
N ILE A 150 10.80 8.27 -12.57
CA ILE A 150 10.79 6.89 -12.99
C ILE A 150 9.53 6.22 -12.46
N ARG A 151 8.87 5.42 -13.30
CA ARG A 151 7.81 4.50 -12.89
C ARG A 151 8.16 3.11 -13.35
N SER A 152 7.79 2.11 -12.58
CA SER A 152 7.97 0.73 -12.98
C SER A 152 6.63 0.01 -13.16
N ALA A 153 6.65 -1.00 -14.02
CA ALA A 153 5.56 -1.95 -14.19
C ALA A 153 6.13 -3.33 -14.53
N THR A 154 5.40 -4.37 -14.22
CA THR A 154 5.72 -5.73 -14.67
C THR A 154 4.87 -6.05 -15.89
N THR A 155 5.51 -6.42 -16.98
CA THR A 155 4.85 -6.81 -18.23
C THR A 155 4.92 -8.32 -18.38
N TYR A 156 3.76 -8.93 -18.58
CA TYR A 156 3.60 -10.36 -18.77
C TYR A 156 3.27 -10.64 -20.22
N VAL A 157 3.96 -11.60 -20.81
CA VAL A 157 3.71 -12.08 -22.18
C VAL A 157 3.34 -13.55 -22.10
N ILE A 158 2.13 -13.88 -22.52
CA ILE A 158 1.57 -15.23 -22.47
C ILE A 158 1.49 -15.75 -23.91
N GLU A 159 2.25 -16.76 -24.24
CA GLU A 159 2.28 -17.38 -25.56
C GLU A 159 1.48 -18.69 -25.57
N GLY A 160 0.84 -19.00 -26.67
CA GLY A 160 0.01 -20.18 -26.87
C GLY A 160 -1.42 -19.82 -27.28
N ASN A 161 -2.28 -20.83 -27.39
CA ASN A 161 -3.68 -20.65 -27.78
C ASN A 161 -4.58 -20.38 -26.57
N VAL A 162 -4.24 -19.35 -25.81
CA VAL A 162 -4.94 -18.96 -24.59
C VAL A 162 -6.23 -18.23 -24.94
N THR A 163 -7.38 -18.69 -24.45
CA THR A 163 -8.67 -18.01 -24.67
C THR A 163 -8.74 -16.69 -23.91
N ASP A 164 -9.77 -15.87 -24.15
CA ASP A 164 -9.93 -14.61 -23.41
C ASP A 164 -10.26 -14.86 -21.95
N GLU A 165 -11.08 -15.87 -21.65
CA GLU A 165 -11.45 -16.27 -20.31
C GLU A 165 -10.24 -16.80 -19.53
N GLU A 166 -9.39 -17.60 -20.17
CA GLU A 166 -8.14 -18.08 -19.57
C GLU A 166 -7.17 -16.92 -19.30
N PHE A 167 -7.10 -15.96 -20.24
CA PHE A 167 -6.26 -14.78 -20.07
C PHE A 167 -6.72 -13.87 -18.93
N ASP A 168 -8.04 -13.68 -18.80
CA ASP A 168 -8.61 -12.92 -17.68
C ASP A 168 -8.36 -13.62 -16.35
N ALA A 169 -8.42 -14.95 -16.31
CA ALA A 169 -8.05 -15.72 -15.11
C ALA A 169 -6.58 -15.53 -14.74
N ILE A 170 -5.67 -15.51 -15.73
CA ILE A 170 -4.24 -15.23 -15.50
C ILE A 170 -4.02 -13.80 -14.98
N LYS A 171 -4.68 -12.80 -15.56
CA LYS A 171 -4.64 -11.42 -15.07
C LYS A 171 -5.09 -11.34 -13.62
N HIS A 172 -6.21 -11.97 -13.30
CA HIS A 172 -6.76 -11.97 -11.94
C HIS A 172 -5.81 -12.62 -10.94
N HIS A 173 -5.05 -13.63 -11.36
CA HIS A 173 -4.01 -14.26 -10.55
C HIS A 173 -2.79 -13.36 -10.33
N CYS A 174 -2.40 -12.59 -11.36
CA CYS A 174 -1.20 -11.74 -11.32
C CYS A 174 -1.43 -10.36 -10.69
N ILE A 175 -2.68 -9.89 -10.61
CA ILE A 175 -3.02 -8.54 -10.12
C ILE A 175 -3.61 -8.63 -8.73
N ASN A 176 -2.94 -8.02 -7.76
CA ASN A 176 -3.51 -7.83 -6.44
C ASN A 176 -4.26 -6.48 -6.39
N PRO A 177 -5.59 -6.45 -6.36
CA PRO A 177 -6.36 -5.20 -6.44
C PRO A 177 -6.18 -4.28 -5.22
N VAL A 178 -5.52 -4.75 -4.16
CA VAL A 178 -5.21 -3.95 -2.97
C VAL A 178 -4.04 -2.99 -3.21
N ASP A 179 -3.08 -3.38 -4.03
CA ASP A 179 -1.84 -2.61 -4.25
C ASP A 179 -1.53 -2.32 -5.71
N SER A 180 -2.16 -3.02 -6.64
CA SER A 180 -1.80 -2.95 -8.06
C SER A 180 -3.02 -2.98 -8.99
N ARG A 181 -2.78 -2.60 -10.25
CA ARG A 181 -3.77 -2.59 -11.31
C ARG A 181 -3.14 -2.90 -12.67
N GLU A 182 -3.97 -3.29 -13.62
CA GLU A 182 -3.56 -3.32 -15.03
C GLU A 182 -3.28 -1.91 -15.53
N THR A 183 -2.21 -1.74 -16.29
CA THR A 183 -1.85 -0.49 -16.95
C THR A 183 -1.68 -0.71 -18.46
N GLY A 184 -1.94 0.34 -19.23
CA GLY A 184 -1.83 0.32 -20.68
C GLY A 184 -0.39 0.04 -21.17
N LEU A 185 -0.31 -0.52 -22.39
CA LEU A 185 0.98 -0.72 -23.07
C LEU A 185 1.46 0.56 -23.77
N GLU A 186 0.57 1.53 -23.95
CA GLU A 186 0.93 2.80 -24.56
C GLU A 186 1.84 3.62 -23.64
N LYS A 187 2.82 4.28 -24.24
CA LYS A 187 3.75 5.13 -23.52
C LYS A 187 3.09 6.46 -23.21
N PRO A 188 3.07 6.92 -21.92
CA PRO A 188 2.50 8.21 -21.56
C PRO A 188 3.36 9.36 -22.13
N GLU A 189 2.75 10.51 -22.38
CA GLU A 189 3.47 11.72 -22.80
C GLU A 189 4.35 12.28 -21.69
N THR A 190 3.92 12.15 -20.43
CA THR A 190 4.66 12.57 -19.22
C THR A 190 4.37 11.66 -18.05
N LEU A 191 5.34 11.53 -17.16
CA LEU A 191 5.22 10.82 -15.87
C LEU A 191 4.84 11.75 -14.71
N VAL A 192 4.82 13.06 -14.97
CA VAL A 192 4.43 14.05 -13.96
C VAL A 192 2.95 13.87 -13.63
N THR A 193 2.66 13.59 -12.36
CA THR A 193 1.29 13.52 -11.88
C THR A 193 0.90 14.85 -11.25
N VAL A 194 -0.15 15.45 -11.78
CA VAL A 194 -0.77 16.63 -11.16
C VAL A 194 -1.90 16.14 -10.27
N PHE A 195 -1.76 16.34 -8.97
CA PHE A 195 -2.84 16.07 -8.01
C PHE A 195 -3.70 17.32 -7.83
N PRO A 196 -5.02 17.17 -7.69
CA PRO A 196 -5.86 18.27 -7.25
C PRO A 196 -5.45 18.71 -5.84
N GLU A 197 -5.64 19.99 -5.54
CA GLU A 197 -5.46 20.46 -4.16
C GLU A 197 -6.44 19.71 -3.26
N PRO A 198 -5.99 19.11 -2.14
CA PRO A 198 -6.88 18.38 -1.24
C PRO A 198 -7.86 19.34 -0.59
N GLU A 199 -9.07 18.85 -0.32
CA GLU A 199 -10.05 19.58 0.47
C GLU A 199 -9.55 19.75 1.91
N ASP A 200 -10.01 20.84 2.56
CA ASP A 200 -9.75 21.05 3.99
C ASP A 200 -10.34 19.91 4.83
N VAL A 201 -9.70 19.64 5.96
CA VAL A 201 -10.16 18.58 6.87
C VAL A 201 -11.54 18.94 7.41
N LYS A 202 -12.53 18.07 7.17
CA LYS A 202 -13.91 18.25 7.60
C LYS A 202 -14.00 18.27 9.12
N ILE A 203 -14.66 19.27 9.66
CA ILE A 203 -15.13 19.32 11.07
C ILE A 203 -16.55 18.75 11.12
N PHE A 204 -16.87 17.99 12.14
CA PHE A 204 -18.22 17.48 12.38
C PHE A 204 -19.04 18.47 13.20
N ASP A 205 -19.52 19.52 12.56
CA ASP A 205 -20.29 20.58 13.22
C ASP A 205 -21.48 20.02 14.00
N GLY A 206 -21.62 20.42 15.26
CA GLY A 206 -22.67 19.97 16.16
C GLY A 206 -22.48 18.57 16.75
N PHE A 207 -21.38 17.90 16.47
CA PHE A 207 -21.10 16.54 16.96
C PHE A 207 -21.28 16.39 18.47
N LYS A 208 -20.72 17.29 19.26
CA LYS A 208 -20.75 17.23 20.72
C LYS A 208 -22.16 17.27 21.32
N ASP A 209 -23.13 17.86 20.62
CA ASP A 209 -24.53 18.01 21.05
C ASP A 209 -25.50 17.19 20.17
N MET A 210 -25.00 16.34 19.30
CA MET A 210 -25.77 15.54 18.37
C MET A 210 -26.66 14.54 19.12
N PRO A 211 -27.98 14.45 18.81
CA PRO A 211 -28.86 13.43 19.36
C PRO A 211 -28.37 12.02 19.02
N GLU A 212 -28.71 11.04 19.87
CA GLU A 212 -28.23 9.65 19.71
C GLU A 212 -28.58 9.04 18.35
N ALA A 213 -29.76 9.35 17.80
CA ALA A 213 -30.17 8.83 16.49
C ALA A 213 -29.29 9.36 15.35
N ASP A 214 -28.94 10.65 15.38
CA ASP A 214 -28.09 11.30 14.38
C ASP A 214 -26.63 10.86 14.55
N LEU A 215 -26.19 10.72 15.79
CA LEU A 215 -24.88 10.18 16.13
C LEU A 215 -24.72 8.75 15.63
N LYS A 216 -25.77 7.93 15.76
CA LYS A 216 -25.78 6.57 15.24
C LYS A 216 -25.73 6.53 13.71
N ALA A 217 -26.47 7.40 13.04
CA ALA A 217 -26.44 7.52 11.58
C ALA A 217 -25.06 7.96 11.08
N LEU A 218 -24.42 8.91 11.77
CA LEU A 218 -23.05 9.34 11.48
C LEU A 218 -22.07 8.16 11.67
N TYR A 219 -22.14 7.46 12.79
CA TYR A 219 -21.32 6.29 13.09
C TYR A 219 -21.42 5.24 11.98
N ASP A 220 -22.64 4.88 11.56
CA ASP A 220 -22.86 3.88 10.51
C ASP A 220 -22.29 4.33 9.15
N SER A 221 -22.31 5.64 8.88
CA SER A 221 -21.73 6.19 7.63
C SER A 221 -20.21 6.17 7.58
N LEU A 222 -19.54 6.17 8.73
CA LEU A 222 -18.09 6.27 8.83
C LEU A 222 -17.37 4.91 8.75
N ASN A 223 -18.09 3.81 8.90
CA ASN A 223 -17.53 2.45 8.91
C ASN A 223 -16.31 2.33 9.85
N LEU A 224 -16.53 2.63 11.13
CA LEU A 224 -15.49 2.65 12.16
C LEU A 224 -15.22 1.25 12.72
N ALA A 225 -13.99 1.02 13.17
CA ALA A 225 -13.59 -0.21 13.87
C ALA A 225 -14.05 -0.22 15.34
N MET A 226 -14.19 0.98 15.98
CA MET A 226 -14.69 1.11 17.33
C MET A 226 -16.18 0.77 17.44
N THR A 227 -16.65 0.43 18.65
CA THR A 227 -18.08 0.21 18.87
C THR A 227 -18.84 1.53 18.96
N PHE A 228 -20.18 1.48 18.80
CA PHE A 228 -21.00 2.68 18.97
C PHE A 228 -20.92 3.26 20.40
N LYS A 229 -20.71 2.42 21.43
CA LYS A 229 -20.49 2.87 22.82
C LYS A 229 -19.17 3.66 22.96
N ASP A 230 -18.13 3.24 22.26
CA ASP A 230 -16.88 3.97 22.24
C ASP A 230 -17.06 5.33 21.57
N PHE A 231 -17.83 5.37 20.48
CA PHE A 231 -18.15 6.61 19.77
C PHE A 231 -18.98 7.59 20.63
N GLN A 232 -19.93 7.08 21.41
CA GLN A 232 -20.67 7.87 22.41
C GLN A 232 -19.73 8.39 23.52
N HIS A 233 -18.74 7.59 23.95
CA HIS A 233 -17.74 8.03 24.90
C HIS A 233 -16.91 9.18 24.34
N ILE A 234 -16.49 9.10 23.08
CA ILE A 234 -15.79 10.19 22.39
C ILE A 234 -16.65 11.44 22.32
N GLN A 235 -17.95 11.33 21.97
CA GLN A 235 -18.86 12.46 21.98
C GLN A 235 -18.89 13.15 23.37
N ASN A 236 -19.03 12.36 24.42
CA ASN A 236 -19.04 12.91 25.79
C ASN A 236 -17.72 13.60 26.15
N TYR A 237 -16.58 13.09 25.70
CA TYR A 237 -15.29 13.73 25.90
C TYR A 237 -15.21 15.09 25.19
N PHE A 238 -15.55 15.13 23.91
CA PHE A 238 -15.57 16.40 23.16
C PHE A 238 -16.57 17.42 23.72
N LYS A 239 -17.70 16.97 24.26
CA LYS A 239 -18.69 17.81 24.89
C LYS A 239 -18.22 18.39 26.22
N ASN A 240 -17.64 17.58 27.10
CA ASN A 240 -17.39 17.94 28.49
C ASN A 240 -15.98 18.48 28.72
N GLU A 241 -14.97 17.89 28.05
CA GLU A 241 -13.57 18.23 28.23
C GLU A 241 -13.07 19.20 27.16
N GLU A 242 -13.14 18.82 25.88
CA GLU A 242 -12.64 19.63 24.76
C GLU A 242 -13.54 20.83 24.47
N LYS A 243 -14.86 20.72 24.69
CA LYS A 243 -15.90 21.76 24.48
C LYS A 243 -15.95 22.29 23.05
N ARG A 244 -15.51 21.49 22.09
CA ARG A 244 -15.51 21.77 20.66
C ARG A 244 -15.95 20.53 19.87
N ASP A 245 -16.19 20.70 18.59
CA ASP A 245 -16.45 19.59 17.68
C ASP A 245 -15.15 18.99 17.14
N PRO A 246 -15.08 17.67 16.91
CA PRO A 246 -13.91 17.01 16.36
C PRO A 246 -13.80 17.18 14.85
N SER A 247 -12.56 17.09 14.36
CA SER A 247 -12.28 16.90 12.96
C SER A 247 -12.40 15.41 12.54
N MET A 248 -12.56 15.17 11.25
CA MET A 248 -12.50 13.83 10.67
C MET A 248 -11.18 13.12 11.02
N THR A 249 -10.07 13.85 11.00
CA THR A 249 -8.75 13.31 11.36
C THR A 249 -8.72 12.81 12.79
N GLU A 250 -9.25 13.59 13.75
CA GLU A 250 -9.31 13.18 15.15
C GLU A 250 -10.16 11.92 15.33
N ILE A 251 -11.33 11.84 14.71
CA ILE A 251 -12.17 10.63 14.75
C ILE A 251 -11.43 9.42 14.17
N ARG A 252 -10.74 9.56 13.03
CA ARG A 252 -9.99 8.46 12.41
C ARG A 252 -8.78 8.02 13.23
N VAL A 253 -8.07 8.96 13.86
CA VAL A 253 -6.95 8.65 14.76
C VAL A 253 -7.47 7.89 15.98
N LEU A 254 -8.55 8.35 16.61
CA LEU A 254 -9.16 7.66 17.74
C LEU A 254 -9.65 6.26 17.33
N ASP A 255 -10.30 6.12 16.18
CA ASP A 255 -10.73 4.83 15.65
C ASP A 255 -9.57 3.85 15.47
N THR A 256 -8.41 4.34 15.01
CA THR A 256 -7.19 3.52 14.90
C THR A 256 -6.74 2.99 16.24
N TYR A 257 -6.82 3.77 17.33
CA TYR A 257 -6.52 3.32 18.68
C TYR A 257 -7.51 2.27 19.18
N TRP A 258 -8.77 2.29 18.74
CA TRP A 258 -9.79 1.29 19.04
C TRP A 258 -9.81 0.08 18.08
N SER A 259 -8.99 0.10 17.01
CA SER A 259 -8.90 -1.03 16.09
C SER A 259 -8.25 -2.25 16.75
N ASP A 260 -8.52 -3.43 16.21
CA ASP A 260 -7.97 -4.69 16.73
C ASP A 260 -6.43 -4.73 16.71
N HIS A 261 -5.81 -3.97 15.81
CA HIS A 261 -4.36 -3.86 15.75
C HIS A 261 -3.73 -3.32 17.05
N CYS A 262 -4.45 -2.43 17.76
CA CYS A 262 -4.02 -1.84 19.03
C CYS A 262 -4.78 -2.36 20.27
N ARG A 263 -5.72 -3.30 20.07
CA ARG A 263 -6.62 -3.78 21.12
C ARG A 263 -6.06 -4.91 21.98
N HIS A 264 -4.93 -4.71 22.58
CA HIS A 264 -4.42 -5.66 23.57
C HIS A 264 -5.39 -5.88 24.74
N THR A 265 -6.22 -4.90 25.06
CA THR A 265 -7.26 -4.99 26.10
C THR A 265 -8.32 -6.03 25.82
N THR A 266 -8.74 -6.22 24.56
CA THR A 266 -9.70 -7.27 24.18
C THR A 266 -9.14 -8.66 24.44
N PHE A 267 -7.90 -8.91 24.06
CA PHE A 267 -7.21 -10.17 24.30
C PHE A 267 -6.87 -10.40 25.79
N SER A 268 -6.78 -9.33 26.58
CA SER A 268 -6.53 -9.36 28.02
C SER A 268 -7.82 -9.36 28.84
N THR A 269 -8.99 -9.48 28.23
CA THR A 269 -10.26 -9.63 28.97
C THR A 269 -10.26 -10.95 29.76
N GLU A 270 -10.59 -10.89 31.06
CA GLU A 270 -10.71 -12.06 31.88
C GLU A 270 -11.86 -12.95 31.42
N LEU A 271 -11.57 -14.23 31.22
CA LEU A 271 -12.52 -15.26 30.82
C LEU A 271 -12.98 -16.02 32.06
N THR A 272 -14.21 -15.78 32.49
CA THR A 272 -14.78 -16.37 33.72
C THR A 272 -15.74 -17.54 33.43
N ASP A 273 -16.30 -17.61 32.24
CA ASP A 273 -17.25 -18.67 31.81
C ASP A 273 -16.90 -19.10 30.39
N VAL A 274 -16.25 -20.26 30.26
CA VAL A 274 -15.85 -20.84 28.98
C VAL A 274 -16.72 -22.03 28.65
N LYS A 275 -17.40 -21.96 27.52
CA LYS A 275 -18.28 -23.04 27.01
C LYS A 275 -17.80 -23.49 25.63
N PHE A 276 -17.97 -24.76 25.37
CA PHE A 276 -17.61 -25.38 24.10
C PHE A 276 -18.86 -25.90 23.42
N ASP A 277 -19.09 -25.45 22.20
CA ASP A 277 -20.19 -25.94 21.38
C ASP A 277 -19.93 -27.39 20.93
N GLU A 278 -21.02 -28.10 20.62
CA GLU A 278 -20.94 -29.44 20.06
C GLU A 278 -20.42 -29.39 18.60
N GLY A 279 -19.54 -30.30 18.26
CA GLY A 279 -18.96 -30.38 16.91
C GLY A 279 -17.75 -31.31 16.84
N ASP A 280 -17.27 -31.57 15.63
CA ASP A 280 -16.17 -32.50 15.35
C ASP A 280 -14.86 -32.14 16.02
N TYR A 281 -14.65 -30.85 16.31
CA TYR A 281 -13.42 -30.33 16.93
C TYR A 281 -13.56 -30.05 18.43
N LYS A 282 -14.71 -30.34 19.05
CA LYS A 282 -14.93 -30.07 20.47
C LYS A 282 -13.90 -30.78 21.35
N GLU A 283 -13.73 -32.07 21.18
CA GLU A 283 -12.85 -32.88 22.03
C GLU A 283 -11.39 -32.40 22.02
N PRO A 284 -10.73 -32.17 20.86
CA PRO A 284 -9.37 -31.66 20.85
C PRO A 284 -9.25 -30.26 21.42
N ILE A 285 -10.24 -29.37 21.24
CA ILE A 285 -10.23 -28.02 21.81
C ILE A 285 -10.34 -28.07 23.35
N VAL A 286 -11.27 -28.86 23.87
CA VAL A 286 -11.41 -29.06 25.33
C VAL A 286 -10.11 -29.58 25.93
N LYS A 287 -9.51 -30.64 25.35
CA LYS A 287 -8.23 -31.17 25.83
C LYS A 287 -7.11 -30.14 25.84
N THR A 288 -7.06 -29.29 24.80
CA THR A 288 -6.07 -28.23 24.72
C THR A 288 -6.29 -27.18 25.82
N TYR A 289 -7.53 -26.82 26.08
CA TYR A 289 -7.86 -25.87 27.14
C TYR A 289 -7.59 -26.44 28.55
N GLU A 290 -7.91 -27.71 28.80
CA GLU A 290 -7.57 -28.38 30.04
C GLU A 290 -6.06 -28.44 30.28
N LYS A 291 -5.30 -28.75 29.21
CA LYS A 291 -3.83 -28.71 29.28
C LYS A 291 -3.31 -27.31 29.61
N TYR A 292 -3.83 -26.27 28.98
CA TYR A 292 -3.50 -24.90 29.26
C TYR A 292 -3.75 -24.55 30.75
N LEU A 293 -4.88 -24.91 31.31
CA LEU A 293 -5.17 -24.69 32.72
C LEU A 293 -4.20 -25.42 33.64
N ALA A 294 -3.83 -26.66 33.31
CA ALA A 294 -2.84 -27.42 34.08
C ALA A 294 -1.43 -26.80 34.00
N ASP A 295 -1.03 -26.35 32.83
CA ASP A 295 0.27 -25.65 32.64
C ASP A 295 0.31 -24.32 33.43
N ARG A 296 -0.81 -23.60 33.50
CA ARG A 296 -0.94 -22.38 34.33
C ARG A 296 -0.69 -22.62 35.81
N GLU A 297 -1.27 -23.68 36.36
CA GLU A 297 -1.10 -24.03 37.76
C GLU A 297 0.40 -24.19 38.17
N VAL A 298 1.19 -24.68 37.22
CA VAL A 298 2.63 -24.85 37.41
C VAL A 298 3.39 -23.53 37.23
N LEU A 299 3.11 -22.83 36.11
CA LEU A 299 3.89 -21.65 35.70
C LEU A 299 3.56 -20.41 36.52
N TYR A 300 2.32 -20.26 36.97
CA TYR A 300 1.85 -19.10 37.70
C TYR A 300 1.62 -19.38 39.21
N LYS A 301 2.21 -20.43 39.71
CA LYS A 301 2.11 -20.77 41.11
C LYS A 301 2.50 -19.58 42.03
N GLY A 302 1.54 -19.11 42.82
CA GLY A 302 1.72 -17.97 43.74
C GLY A 302 1.62 -16.60 43.03
N ARG A 303 1.02 -16.55 41.83
CA ARG A 303 0.76 -15.31 41.08
C ARG A 303 -0.75 -15.08 40.94
N ASP A 304 -1.30 -14.28 41.85
CA ASP A 304 -2.74 -13.94 41.88
C ASP A 304 -3.09 -12.84 40.85
N ASP A 305 -2.09 -12.20 40.23
CA ASP A 305 -2.22 -11.17 39.20
C ASP A 305 -2.49 -11.72 37.80
N LYS A 306 -2.47 -13.05 37.64
CA LYS A 306 -2.66 -13.73 36.37
C LYS A 306 -4.07 -14.34 36.26
N PHE A 307 -4.87 -13.80 35.37
CA PHE A 307 -6.20 -14.34 35.07
C PHE A 307 -6.22 -15.06 33.70
N VAL A 308 -7.22 -15.88 33.45
CA VAL A 308 -7.41 -16.58 32.18
C VAL A 308 -7.86 -15.58 31.13
N CYS A 309 -7.12 -15.44 30.03
CA CYS A 309 -7.46 -14.57 28.91
C CYS A 309 -6.85 -15.11 27.60
N LEU A 310 -7.29 -14.57 26.47
CA LEU A 310 -6.77 -15.01 25.17
C LEU A 310 -5.28 -14.64 24.99
N MET A 311 -4.84 -13.51 25.55
CA MET A 311 -3.44 -13.10 25.51
C MET A 311 -2.55 -14.08 26.28
N ASP A 312 -3.01 -14.55 27.42
CA ASP A 312 -2.29 -15.54 28.21
C ASP A 312 -2.16 -16.89 27.45
N LEU A 313 -3.24 -17.33 26.83
CA LEU A 313 -3.25 -18.50 25.94
C LEU A 313 -2.23 -18.38 24.80
N ALA A 314 -2.15 -17.21 24.18
CA ALA A 314 -1.22 -16.97 23.07
C ALA A 314 0.24 -16.90 23.51
N LEU A 315 0.52 -16.43 24.74
CA LEU A 315 1.89 -16.29 25.28
C LEU A 315 2.44 -17.62 25.85
N MET A 316 1.59 -18.51 26.26
CA MET A 316 1.97 -19.83 26.81
C MET A 316 2.18 -20.89 25.73
#